data_2eacebd451146b1cbd910d87cb8ff691
#
_entry.id   2eacebd451146b1cbd910d87cb8ff691
#
_cell.length_a   1.000
_cell.length_b   1.000
_cell.length_c   1.000
_cell.angle_alpha   90.00
_cell.angle_beta   90.00
_cell.angle_gamma   90.00
#
_symmetry.space_group_name_H-M   'P 1'
#
loop_
_entity.id
_entity.type
_entity.pdbx_description
1 polymer ?
#
loop_
_entity_poly.entity_id
_entity_poly.type
_entity_poly.pdbx_seq_one_letter_code
_entity_poly.pdbx_strand_id
1 'polypeptide(L)'
;MRNTEMIPNVPVSFQRTRRMSKGRVLTSGDAGKILPIKADPILREEGFSGNVNVSVEMMETSEKPVNAIVAKACTYFVPYLAFDQFNGSIDELNRSYSKENGIAGSPISFFEKNKYYNGSSVVTDSTPTDMDTGDNGRSTFYGTMGLHHGVADMNSSYVQAYNAIVNHRRKARSTSLAVRNEFEHDLAEAFWPNEGNSHIMADFDQKLIDGEVALNGLTFSAPLRSTMAGKNDNSLTSGLATSTTDSFSPASVLADVTFGSGILRPDGTTGSAFLFSDVWAELTQGGDARMSLADIEQARKTAAFAKLRAAYDGIDDEYIIDLLMQGITVPTEVMKQPMLIGSQTGMFGFSQRFATDSGNLDDTATNGFVSLGYRVRAPRTSIGGVVMTCLEIAPERVWERKKDYFLYTTDTDNLPNALRDSLDPEKVAVVKKNHLDVNHSTPDATLGYAPLNHEYNRDQINVGGKFYRPANDAYTEVRSRIWTNETTDPSLSTDFYLCTNLHKKIFADQVSDSFEITAVSDLTVDTNVVFGQRLIEADATSDYETITNLVDATRITK
;
A
#
# COMPACT_ATOMS: atom_id res chain seq x y z
N MET A 1 25.89 48.23 22.23
CA MET A 1 25.83 46.88 22.84
C MET A 1 25.19 45.95 21.81
N ARG A 2 25.95 45.06 21.21
CA ARG A 2 25.37 44.00 20.35
C ARG A 2 24.75 42.99 21.28
N ASN A 3 23.43 42.83 21.22
CA ASN A 3 22.78 41.67 21.76
C ASN A 3 23.28 40.46 20.97
N THR A 4 24.23 39.74 21.50
CA THR A 4 24.52 38.39 21.12
C THR A 4 23.34 37.54 21.63
N GLU A 5 22.31 37.40 20.83
CA GLU A 5 21.35 36.31 21.02
C GLU A 5 22.17 35.03 21.02
N MET A 6 22.30 34.43 22.19
CA MET A 6 22.86 33.09 22.32
C MET A 6 21.97 32.19 21.49
N ILE A 7 22.50 31.67 20.41
CA ILE A 7 21.85 30.61 19.65
C ILE A 7 21.75 29.40 20.60
N PRO A 8 20.57 29.00 21.07
CA PRO A 8 20.43 27.98 22.13
C PRO A 8 20.83 26.58 21.69
N ASN A 9 21.28 26.40 20.46
CA ASN A 9 21.53 25.10 19.83
C ASN A 9 22.98 24.95 19.36
N VAL A 10 23.98 25.26 20.19
CA VAL A 10 25.33 24.81 19.89
C VAL A 10 25.43 23.32 20.28
N PRO A 11 25.46 22.38 19.32
CA PRO A 11 25.61 21.00 19.66
C PRO A 11 26.94 20.74 20.34
N VAL A 12 26.92 20.02 21.47
CA VAL A 12 28.14 19.55 22.10
C VAL A 12 28.79 18.55 21.15
N SER A 13 30.04 18.79 20.78
CA SER A 13 30.80 17.90 19.90
C SER A 13 31.28 16.70 20.69
N PHE A 14 30.69 15.54 20.45
CA PHE A 14 31.17 14.24 20.96
C PHE A 14 32.07 13.57 19.93
N GLN A 15 33.07 12.85 20.41
CA GLN A 15 33.87 12.00 19.54
C GLN A 15 33.00 10.82 19.07
N ARG A 16 32.89 10.67 17.76
CA ARG A 16 32.12 9.59 17.16
C ARG A 16 32.85 8.27 17.23
N THR A 17 32.09 7.23 17.49
CA THR A 17 32.57 5.84 17.56
C THR A 17 31.88 5.01 16.49
N ARG A 18 32.31 3.80 16.31
CA ARG A 18 31.69 2.83 15.43
C ARG A 18 31.24 1.61 16.22
N ARG A 19 30.01 1.21 16.02
CA ARG A 19 29.49 -0.09 16.49
C ARG A 19 29.24 -1.00 15.31
N MET A 20 29.41 -2.30 15.54
CA MET A 20 29.09 -3.32 14.55
C MET A 20 27.80 -4.02 14.97
N SER A 21 26.87 -4.15 14.03
CA SER A 21 25.70 -5.01 14.19
C SER A 21 25.85 -6.19 13.24
N LYS A 22 26.42 -7.27 13.75
CA LYS A 22 26.56 -8.54 13.02
C LYS A 22 25.46 -9.48 13.47
N GLY A 23 24.75 -10.05 12.51
CA GLY A 23 23.71 -11.02 12.80
C GLY A 23 23.80 -12.23 11.91
N ARG A 24 23.49 -13.37 12.49
CA ARG A 24 23.21 -14.61 11.75
C ARG A 24 21.83 -15.07 12.16
N VAL A 25 21.02 -15.39 11.18
CA VAL A 25 19.68 -15.90 11.38
C VAL A 25 19.57 -17.21 10.62
N LEU A 26 19.08 -18.22 11.32
CA LEU A 26 18.71 -19.52 10.78
C LEU A 26 17.22 -19.65 11.00
N THR A 27 16.46 -19.74 9.95
CA THR A 27 15.00 -19.82 10.02
C THR A 27 14.46 -20.64 8.86
N SER A 28 13.18 -20.94 8.91
CA SER A 28 12.45 -21.59 7.83
C SER A 28 11.15 -20.82 7.56
N GLY A 29 10.52 -21.10 6.45
CA GLY A 29 9.25 -20.50 6.13
C GLY A 29 8.65 -21.03 4.85
N ASP A 30 7.40 -20.66 4.63
CA ASP A 30 6.66 -21.02 3.43
C ASP A 30 6.72 -19.93 2.35
N ALA A 31 6.51 -20.35 1.12
CA ALA A 31 6.30 -19.41 0.02
C ALA A 31 5.03 -18.59 0.22
N GLY A 32 5.01 -17.43 -0.40
CA GLY A 32 3.85 -16.53 -0.34
C GLY A 32 3.76 -15.71 0.94
N LYS A 33 4.79 -15.74 1.77
CA LYS A 33 4.84 -14.93 3.01
C LYS A 33 6.01 -13.94 2.97
N ILE A 34 5.82 -12.82 3.68
CA ILE A 34 6.89 -11.84 3.94
C ILE A 34 7.57 -12.26 5.23
N LEU A 35 8.77 -12.78 5.11
CA LEU A 35 9.55 -13.28 6.25
C LEU A 35 10.46 -12.18 6.76
N PRO A 36 10.37 -11.74 8.02
CA PRO A 36 11.35 -10.85 8.63
C PRO A 36 12.61 -11.64 8.93
N ILE A 37 13.74 -11.22 8.35
CA ILE A 37 15.01 -11.92 8.50
C ILE A 37 15.84 -11.31 9.62
N LYS A 38 15.89 -9.97 9.69
CA LYS A 38 16.67 -9.27 10.67
C LYS A 38 16.12 -7.90 10.95
N ALA A 39 16.19 -7.47 12.21
CA ALA A 39 15.90 -6.11 12.63
C ALA A 39 17.07 -5.55 13.45
N ASP A 40 17.47 -4.32 13.17
CA ASP A 40 18.53 -3.58 13.87
C ASP A 40 18.01 -2.23 14.33
N PRO A 41 18.13 -1.89 15.63
CA PRO A 41 17.74 -0.57 16.12
C PRO A 41 18.81 0.46 15.73
N ILE A 42 18.38 1.60 15.23
CA ILE A 42 19.21 2.75 14.87
C ILE A 42 18.81 3.92 15.77
N LEU A 43 19.78 4.45 16.48
CA LEU A 43 19.58 5.58 17.38
C LEU A 43 19.64 6.91 16.61
N ARG A 44 19.27 7.99 17.29
CA ARG A 44 19.37 9.34 16.73
C ARG A 44 20.80 9.65 16.31
N GLU A 45 20.95 10.33 15.17
CA GLU A 45 22.23 10.72 14.59
C GLU A 45 23.15 9.55 14.21
N GLU A 46 22.61 8.34 14.10
CA GLU A 46 23.32 7.19 13.56
C GLU A 46 23.14 7.06 12.06
N GLY A 47 24.23 6.79 11.38
CA GLY A 47 24.24 6.34 9.99
C GLY A 47 24.85 4.95 9.90
N PHE A 48 24.48 4.18 8.90
CA PHE A 48 24.99 2.83 8.78
C PHE A 48 25.28 2.44 7.33
N SER A 49 26.16 1.50 7.20
CA SER A 49 26.48 0.84 5.93
C SER A 49 26.90 -0.60 6.17
N GLY A 50 26.60 -1.48 5.25
CA GLY A 50 27.00 -2.88 5.36
C GLY A 50 26.47 -3.75 4.26
N ASN A 51 26.64 -5.05 4.44
CA ASN A 51 26.21 -6.05 3.48
C ASN A 51 25.20 -7.00 4.14
N VAL A 52 24.23 -7.41 3.34
CA VAL A 52 23.23 -8.42 3.69
C VAL A 52 23.38 -9.56 2.70
N ASN A 53 23.58 -10.77 3.21
CA ASN A 53 23.65 -11.99 2.41
C ASN A 53 22.58 -12.95 2.92
N VAL A 54 21.75 -13.45 2.02
CA VAL A 54 20.68 -14.40 2.33
C VAL A 54 20.83 -15.59 1.39
N SER A 55 20.92 -16.77 1.96
CA SER A 55 20.92 -18.03 1.23
C SER A 55 19.65 -18.79 1.55
N VAL A 56 18.98 -19.26 0.53
CA VAL A 56 17.71 -19.99 0.65
C VAL A 56 17.85 -21.33 -0.06
N GLU A 57 17.54 -22.38 0.66
CA GLU A 57 17.45 -23.74 0.14
C GLU A 57 15.98 -24.16 0.12
N MET A 58 15.53 -24.70 -0.99
CA MET A 58 14.17 -25.20 -1.18
C MET A 58 14.13 -26.68 -0.81
N MET A 59 13.11 -27.09 -0.09
CA MET A 59 12.83 -28.49 0.21
C MET A 59 12.70 -29.33 -1.05
N GLU A 60 12.91 -30.61 -0.93
CA GLU A 60 12.84 -31.54 -2.05
C GLU A 60 11.47 -31.55 -2.72
N THR A 61 11.48 -31.45 -4.04
CA THR A 61 10.30 -31.57 -4.88
C THR A 61 10.34 -32.88 -5.66
N SER A 62 9.17 -33.50 -5.81
CA SER A 62 9.03 -34.73 -6.59
C SER A 62 9.46 -34.55 -8.04
N GLU A 63 9.11 -33.38 -8.63
CA GLU A 63 9.50 -33.03 -9.98
C GLU A 63 9.92 -31.56 -10.05
N LYS A 64 10.76 -31.23 -11.02
CA LYS A 64 11.19 -29.85 -11.24
C LYS A 64 10.02 -28.93 -11.58
N PRO A 65 9.82 -27.84 -10.84
CA PRO A 65 8.86 -26.79 -11.21
C PRO A 65 9.15 -26.22 -12.59
N VAL A 66 8.12 -25.85 -13.32
CA VAL A 66 8.22 -25.34 -14.71
C VAL A 66 8.39 -23.82 -14.72
N ASN A 67 7.61 -23.13 -13.89
CA ASN A 67 7.72 -21.67 -13.76
C ASN A 67 8.82 -21.26 -12.79
N ALA A 68 9.31 -20.04 -12.95
CA ALA A 68 10.35 -19.52 -12.08
C ALA A 68 9.85 -19.32 -10.65
N ILE A 69 10.70 -19.70 -9.69
CA ILE A 69 10.51 -19.34 -8.28
C ILE A 69 11.49 -18.22 -7.98
N VAL A 70 10.97 -17.14 -7.42
CA VAL A 70 11.71 -15.91 -7.19
C VAL A 70 11.84 -15.67 -5.70
N ALA A 71 13.05 -15.37 -5.25
CA ALA A 71 13.31 -14.86 -3.93
C ALA A 71 13.69 -13.37 -4.04
N LYS A 72 13.09 -12.53 -3.21
CA LYS A 72 13.34 -11.10 -3.14
C LYS A 72 13.66 -10.70 -1.71
N ALA A 73 14.86 -10.23 -1.47
CA ALA A 73 15.24 -9.64 -0.19
C ALA A 73 15.20 -8.12 -0.28
N CYS A 74 14.56 -7.49 0.69
CA CYS A 74 14.40 -6.04 0.78
C CYS A 74 14.76 -5.57 2.17
N THR A 75 15.58 -4.53 2.27
CA THR A 75 15.89 -3.87 3.53
C THR A 75 15.27 -2.49 3.57
N TYR A 76 14.50 -2.23 4.61
CA TYR A 76 13.84 -0.96 4.86
C TYR A 76 14.42 -0.30 6.10
N PHE A 77 14.50 1.01 6.08
CA PHE A 77 14.64 1.83 7.27
C PHE A 77 13.26 2.37 7.64
N VAL A 78 12.81 2.07 8.84
CA VAL A 78 11.54 2.53 9.39
C VAL A 78 11.84 3.52 10.50
N PRO A 79 11.67 4.83 10.28
CA PRO A 79 11.86 5.84 11.32
C PRO A 79 10.83 5.68 12.44
N TYR A 80 11.19 5.99 13.68
CA TYR A 80 10.21 5.95 14.80
C TYR A 80 9.01 6.85 14.56
N LEU A 81 9.15 7.90 13.78
CA LEU A 81 8.06 8.81 13.43
C LEU A 81 6.97 8.15 12.56
N ALA A 82 7.28 7.01 11.93
CA ALA A 82 6.32 6.24 11.15
C ALA A 82 5.40 5.35 12.01
N PHE A 83 5.61 5.29 13.34
CA PHE A 83 4.76 4.53 14.23
C PHE A 83 3.52 5.35 14.60
N ASP A 84 2.36 4.71 14.61
CA ASP A 84 1.06 5.35 14.80
C ASP A 84 0.96 6.13 16.13
N GLN A 85 1.66 5.66 17.18
CA GLN A 85 1.68 6.29 18.49
C GLN A 85 2.21 7.73 18.51
N PHE A 86 2.98 8.14 17.51
CA PHE A 86 3.54 9.49 17.42
C PHE A 86 2.77 10.40 16.45
N ASN A 87 1.73 9.90 15.78
CA ASN A 87 0.92 10.67 14.81
C ASN A 87 1.75 11.46 13.79
N GLY A 88 2.95 10.98 13.44
CA GLY A 88 3.88 11.70 12.58
C GLY A 88 4.42 13.02 13.14
N SER A 89 4.30 13.26 14.46
CA SER A 89 4.73 14.48 15.12
C SER A 89 6.06 14.30 15.86
N ILE A 90 7.06 15.13 15.52
CA ILE A 90 8.35 15.16 16.22
C ILE A 90 8.16 15.62 17.68
N ASP A 91 7.21 16.49 17.94
CA ASP A 91 6.94 16.97 19.30
C ASP A 91 6.42 15.84 20.19
N GLU A 92 5.50 15.03 19.69
CA GLU A 92 5.02 13.85 20.41
C GLU A 92 6.13 12.82 20.66
N LEU A 93 6.99 12.59 19.68
CA LEU A 93 8.18 11.74 19.83
C LEU A 93 9.13 12.28 20.94
N ASN A 94 9.35 13.59 20.98
CA ASN A 94 10.21 14.21 21.98
C ASN A 94 9.57 14.15 23.39
N ARG A 95 8.26 14.40 23.49
CA ARG A 95 7.49 14.31 24.76
C ARG A 95 7.50 12.89 25.29
N SER A 96 7.33 11.90 24.43
CA SER A 96 7.37 10.48 24.84
C SER A 96 8.75 10.10 25.39
N TYR A 97 9.83 10.59 24.78
CA TYR A 97 11.19 10.39 25.27
C TYR A 97 11.40 11.02 26.66
N SER A 98 10.85 12.21 26.90
CA SER A 98 10.89 12.92 28.17
C SER A 98 9.88 12.39 29.19
N LYS A 99 9.05 11.39 28.83
CA LYS A 99 7.94 10.84 29.64
C LYS A 99 6.89 11.90 30.00
N GLU A 100 6.71 12.87 29.13
CA GLU A 100 5.66 13.88 29.24
C GLU A 100 4.37 13.39 28.57
N ASN A 101 3.26 14.03 28.89
CA ASN A 101 2.01 13.78 28.20
C ASN A 101 2.08 14.31 26.76
N GLY A 102 1.45 13.60 25.83
CA GLY A 102 1.28 14.04 24.45
C GLY A 102 0.47 15.33 24.33
N ILE A 103 0.36 15.84 23.12
CA ILE A 103 -0.40 17.05 22.80
C ILE A 103 -1.87 16.92 23.23
N ALA A 104 -2.45 15.73 23.08
CA ALA A 104 -3.81 15.42 23.50
C ALA A 104 -3.98 15.24 25.03
N GLY A 105 -2.92 15.41 25.84
CA GLY A 105 -2.94 15.28 27.28
C GLY A 105 -2.85 13.85 27.81
N SER A 106 -2.79 12.85 26.95
CA SER A 106 -2.62 11.45 27.33
C SER A 106 -1.13 11.06 27.34
N PRO A 107 -0.70 10.14 28.23
CA PRO A 107 0.68 9.67 28.24
C PRO A 107 0.99 8.88 26.95
N ILE A 108 2.12 9.17 26.34
CA ILE A 108 2.64 8.46 25.17
C ILE A 108 3.87 7.69 25.61
N SER A 109 3.89 6.39 25.38
CA SER A 109 5.05 5.55 25.60
C SER A 109 6.00 5.65 24.42
N PHE A 110 7.31 5.82 24.69
CA PHE A 110 8.32 5.77 23.60
C PHE A 110 8.42 4.36 23.01
N PHE A 111 8.35 3.34 23.86
CA PHE A 111 8.26 1.94 23.45
C PHE A 111 6.96 1.35 23.98
N GLU A 112 6.21 0.76 23.09
CA GLU A 112 5.05 -0.04 23.46
C GLU A 112 5.52 -1.41 23.98
N LYS A 113 4.99 -1.83 25.12
CA LYS A 113 5.40 -3.08 25.78
C LYS A 113 4.34 -4.14 25.63
N ASN A 114 4.75 -5.36 25.28
CA ASN A 114 3.92 -6.57 25.29
C ASN A 114 2.58 -6.42 24.55
N LYS A 115 2.52 -5.56 23.55
CA LYS A 115 1.33 -5.39 22.74
C LYS A 115 1.31 -6.36 21.59
N TYR A 116 0.18 -7.02 21.41
CA TYR A 116 -0.10 -7.85 20.25
C TYR A 116 -1.57 -7.74 19.83
N TYR A 117 -1.87 -8.08 18.60
CA TYR A 117 -3.21 -8.09 18.07
C TYR A 117 -3.75 -9.51 18.04
N ASN A 118 -4.87 -9.77 18.70
CA ASN A 118 -5.47 -11.10 18.81
C ASN A 118 -6.51 -11.41 17.72
N GLY A 119 -6.53 -10.64 16.62
CA GLY A 119 -7.52 -10.74 15.55
C GLY A 119 -8.77 -9.85 15.75
N SER A 120 -8.99 -9.31 16.95
CA SER A 120 -10.14 -8.45 17.25
C SER A 120 -9.75 -7.14 17.91
N SER A 121 -8.76 -7.16 18.80
CA SER A 121 -8.31 -5.99 19.56
C SER A 121 -6.82 -6.07 19.86
N VAL A 122 -6.23 -4.92 20.17
CA VAL A 122 -4.87 -4.87 20.71
C VAL A 122 -4.92 -5.21 22.19
N VAL A 123 -4.16 -6.22 22.57
CA VAL A 123 -4.06 -6.73 23.95
C VAL A 123 -2.66 -6.42 24.48
N THR A 124 -2.58 -6.10 25.77
CA THR A 124 -1.31 -6.02 26.49
C THR A 124 -1.21 -7.22 27.41
N ASP A 125 -0.24 -8.10 27.16
CA ASP A 125 0.00 -9.24 28.02
C ASP A 125 1.19 -8.98 28.95
N SER A 126 1.01 -9.24 30.25
CA SER A 126 2.09 -9.13 31.23
C SER A 126 3.06 -10.31 31.22
N THR A 127 2.63 -11.42 30.60
CA THR A 127 3.44 -12.63 30.42
C THR A 127 3.21 -13.15 29.01
N PRO A 128 4.05 -12.81 28.03
CA PRO A 128 3.85 -13.18 26.63
C PRO A 128 4.10 -14.68 26.37
N THR A 129 3.41 -15.53 27.14
CA THR A 129 3.48 -16.99 26.97
C THR A 129 2.79 -17.46 25.69
N ASP A 130 1.78 -16.74 25.26
CA ASP A 130 1.01 -17.10 24.06
C ASP A 130 1.72 -16.66 22.75
N MET A 131 2.70 -15.78 22.84
CA MET A 131 3.46 -15.33 21.67
C MET A 131 4.46 -16.36 21.16
N ASP A 132 4.82 -17.34 22.00
CA ASP A 132 5.86 -18.33 21.72
C ASP A 132 5.39 -19.78 21.93
N THR A 133 4.12 -20.02 22.30
CA THR A 133 3.61 -21.38 22.56
C THR A 133 2.97 -22.00 21.31
N GLY A 134 3.48 -23.16 20.93
CA GLY A 134 2.91 -24.03 19.91
C GLY A 134 3.57 -23.91 18.54
N ASP A 135 2.95 -24.54 17.54
CA ASP A 135 3.42 -24.58 16.15
C ASP A 135 3.51 -23.18 15.51
N ASN A 136 2.82 -22.20 16.07
CA ASN A 136 2.85 -20.81 15.65
C ASN A 136 4.18 -20.10 15.96
N GLY A 137 4.88 -20.47 17.04
CA GLY A 137 6.14 -19.83 17.43
C GLY A 137 7.29 -20.06 16.44
N ARG A 138 7.24 -21.13 15.67
CA ARG A 138 8.28 -21.46 14.69
C ARG A 138 8.19 -20.66 13.40
N SER A 139 6.98 -20.42 12.92
CA SER A 139 6.69 -19.72 11.67
C SER A 139 6.24 -18.28 11.86
N THR A 140 6.16 -17.81 13.10
CA THR A 140 5.76 -16.45 13.45
C THR A 140 6.94 -15.49 13.43
N PHE A 141 6.58 -14.21 13.45
CA PHE A 141 7.52 -13.09 13.55
C PHE A 141 8.52 -13.22 14.72
N TYR A 142 8.04 -13.62 15.89
CA TYR A 142 8.83 -13.54 17.13
C TYR A 142 10.01 -14.48 17.19
N GLY A 143 9.84 -15.73 16.78
CA GLY A 143 10.93 -16.71 16.79
C GLY A 143 12.12 -16.29 15.93
N THR A 144 11.87 -15.78 14.74
CA THR A 144 12.91 -15.28 13.83
C THR A 144 13.59 -14.02 14.37
N MET A 145 12.87 -13.17 15.09
CA MET A 145 13.41 -11.93 15.66
C MET A 145 14.14 -12.12 17.00
N GLY A 146 14.23 -13.35 17.50
CA GLY A 146 15.01 -13.69 18.69
C GLY A 146 14.27 -13.54 20.00
N LEU A 147 12.95 -13.61 19.99
CA LEU A 147 12.17 -13.73 21.22
C LEU A 147 12.26 -15.16 21.75
N HIS A 148 12.56 -15.30 23.02
CA HIS A 148 12.67 -16.59 23.71
C HIS A 148 11.62 -16.73 24.82
N HIS A 149 11.29 -17.97 25.16
CA HIS A 149 10.41 -18.30 26.28
C HIS A 149 10.84 -17.64 27.59
N GLY A 150 9.88 -17.19 28.38
CA GLY A 150 10.10 -16.68 29.72
C GLY A 150 10.54 -15.22 29.81
N VAL A 151 10.44 -14.46 28.72
CA VAL A 151 10.71 -13.02 28.72
C VAL A 151 9.49 -12.27 29.28
N ALA A 152 9.69 -11.54 30.36
CA ALA A 152 8.61 -10.83 31.03
C ALA A 152 8.18 -9.53 30.30
N ASP A 153 9.15 -8.82 29.72
CA ASP A 153 8.91 -7.52 29.04
C ASP A 153 9.51 -7.53 27.63
N MET A 154 8.68 -7.31 26.64
CA MET A 154 9.08 -7.22 25.23
C MET A 154 8.74 -5.83 24.67
N ASN A 155 9.69 -5.30 23.88
CA ASN A 155 9.48 -4.08 23.09
C ASN A 155 8.84 -4.43 21.74
N SER A 156 7.68 -3.87 21.43
CA SER A 156 6.91 -4.16 20.23
C SER A 156 7.40 -3.41 18.97
N SER A 157 8.48 -2.63 19.04
CA SER A 157 8.94 -1.78 17.91
C SER A 157 9.27 -2.58 16.64
N TYR A 158 9.72 -3.82 16.74
CA TYR A 158 10.00 -4.64 15.56
C TYR A 158 8.72 -5.07 14.84
N VAL A 159 7.68 -5.40 15.60
CA VAL A 159 6.37 -5.74 15.04
C VAL A 159 5.74 -4.53 14.37
N GLN A 160 5.80 -3.36 15.03
CA GLN A 160 5.34 -2.10 14.46
C GLN A 160 6.09 -1.76 13.16
N ALA A 161 7.42 -1.89 13.15
CA ALA A 161 8.23 -1.66 11.95
C ALA A 161 7.86 -2.61 10.80
N TYR A 162 7.62 -3.89 11.10
CA TYR A 162 7.20 -4.88 10.12
C TYR A 162 5.85 -4.52 9.49
N ASN A 163 4.85 -4.23 10.32
CA ASN A 163 3.53 -3.88 9.82
C ASN A 163 3.51 -2.53 9.12
N ALA A 164 4.34 -1.57 9.54
CA ALA A 164 4.53 -0.30 8.82
C ALA A 164 5.06 -0.55 7.38
N ILE A 165 6.05 -1.45 7.21
CA ILE A 165 6.56 -1.84 5.88
C ILE A 165 5.46 -2.48 5.03
N VAL A 166 4.74 -3.45 5.60
CA VAL A 166 3.66 -4.16 4.89
C VAL A 166 2.56 -3.20 4.47
N ASN A 167 2.11 -2.34 5.38
CA ASN A 167 1.06 -1.38 5.12
C ASN A 167 1.47 -0.32 4.09
N HIS A 168 2.71 0.18 4.16
CA HIS A 168 3.26 1.09 3.16
C HIS A 168 3.23 0.46 1.76
N ARG A 169 3.64 -0.80 1.64
CA ARG A 169 3.64 -1.52 0.37
C ARG A 169 2.23 -1.83 -0.14
N ARG A 170 1.29 -2.19 0.76
CA ARG A 170 -0.11 -2.43 0.40
C ARG A 170 -0.77 -1.16 -0.13
N LYS A 171 -0.60 -0.04 0.56
CA LYS A 171 -1.10 1.28 0.13
C LYS A 171 -0.54 1.70 -1.23
N ALA A 172 0.76 1.46 -1.47
CA ALA A 172 1.39 1.75 -2.75
C ALA A 172 0.90 0.85 -3.89
N ARG A 173 0.30 -0.29 -3.59
CA ARG A 173 -0.18 -1.24 -4.60
C ARG A 173 -1.65 -1.06 -4.93
N SER A 174 -2.51 -1.00 -3.94
CA SER A 174 -3.94 -0.80 -4.10
C SER A 174 -4.59 -0.34 -2.81
N THR A 175 -5.51 0.60 -2.90
CA THR A 175 -6.34 1.05 -1.79
C THR A 175 -7.34 0.00 -1.32
N SER A 176 -7.62 -1.01 -2.15
CA SER A 176 -8.51 -2.13 -1.79
C SER A 176 -7.88 -3.15 -0.84
N LEU A 177 -6.55 -3.11 -0.69
CA LEU A 177 -5.86 -4.01 0.23
C LEU A 177 -6.03 -3.54 1.68
N ALA A 178 -6.54 -4.43 2.51
CA ALA A 178 -6.76 -4.13 3.92
C ALA A 178 -5.45 -3.77 4.64
N VAL A 179 -5.49 -2.71 5.43
CA VAL A 179 -4.38 -2.29 6.29
C VAL A 179 -4.34 -3.22 7.49
N ARG A 180 -3.16 -3.71 7.83
CA ARG A 180 -2.93 -4.55 9.01
C ARG A 180 -2.82 -3.69 10.27
N ASN A 181 -3.20 -4.28 11.41
CA ASN A 181 -2.92 -3.64 12.70
C ASN A 181 -1.39 -3.58 12.93
N GLU A 182 -0.92 -2.51 13.56
CA GLU A 182 0.52 -2.32 13.82
C GLU A 182 1.14 -3.38 14.74
N PHE A 183 0.32 -4.07 15.55
CA PHE A 183 0.76 -5.14 16.47
C PHE A 183 0.42 -6.55 15.97
N GLU A 184 0.04 -6.72 14.71
CA GLU A 184 -0.24 -8.02 14.13
C GLU A 184 1.05 -8.80 13.92
N HIS A 185 1.15 -9.99 14.51
CA HIS A 185 2.38 -10.79 14.53
C HIS A 185 2.39 -11.92 13.49
N ASP A 186 1.25 -12.20 12.87
CA ASP A 186 1.19 -13.18 11.80
C ASP A 186 1.98 -12.70 10.58
N LEU A 187 2.60 -13.64 9.87
CA LEU A 187 3.34 -13.30 8.66
C LEU A 187 2.38 -12.83 7.55
N ALA A 188 2.64 -11.65 7.01
CA ALA A 188 1.86 -11.08 5.93
C ALA A 188 2.09 -11.84 4.62
N GLU A 189 1.08 -11.87 3.76
CA GLU A 189 1.21 -12.41 2.41
C GLU A 189 2.16 -11.56 1.56
N ALA A 190 3.00 -12.24 0.79
CA ALA A 190 3.89 -11.62 -0.18
C ALA A 190 3.14 -11.15 -1.42
N PHE A 191 3.73 -10.22 -2.14
CA PHE A 191 3.23 -9.82 -3.46
C PHE A 191 3.71 -10.81 -4.52
N TRP A 192 2.89 -11.02 -5.55
CA TRP A 192 3.32 -11.80 -6.70
C TRP A 192 4.56 -11.16 -7.35
N PRO A 193 5.64 -11.94 -7.57
CA PRO A 193 6.82 -11.43 -8.25
C PRO A 193 6.55 -11.27 -9.75
N ASN A 194 7.18 -10.28 -10.36
CA ASN A 194 7.15 -10.04 -11.82
C ASN A 194 5.73 -9.99 -12.41
N GLU A 195 4.76 -9.48 -11.66
CA GLU A 195 3.37 -9.41 -12.10
C GLU A 195 3.16 -8.25 -13.09
N GLY A 196 3.07 -8.59 -14.38
CA GLY A 196 2.90 -7.62 -15.46
C GLY A 196 1.54 -6.91 -15.48
N ASN A 197 0.54 -7.48 -14.80
CA ASN A 197 -0.78 -6.86 -14.69
C ASN A 197 -0.95 -6.00 -13.42
N SER A 198 0.11 -5.81 -12.67
CA SER A 198 0.07 -5.07 -11.41
C SER A 198 -0.28 -3.59 -11.54
N HIS A 199 -0.23 -3.05 -12.75
CA HIS A 199 -0.63 -1.68 -13.10
C HIS A 199 -2.14 -1.51 -13.29
N ILE A 200 -2.94 -2.59 -13.27
CA ILE A 200 -4.39 -2.54 -13.35
C ILE A 200 -4.93 -2.16 -11.98
N MET A 201 -5.69 -1.08 -11.93
CA MET A 201 -6.30 -0.55 -10.71
C MET A 201 -7.81 -0.67 -10.77
N ALA A 202 -8.46 -0.89 -9.62
CA ALA A 202 -9.90 -1.00 -9.54
C ALA A 202 -10.61 0.32 -9.85
N ASP A 203 -9.99 1.41 -9.47
CA ASP A 203 -10.47 2.77 -9.68
C ASP A 203 -9.29 3.73 -9.85
N PHE A 204 -9.51 4.86 -10.47
CA PHE A 204 -8.51 5.92 -10.57
C PHE A 204 -9.14 7.26 -10.18
N ASP A 205 -8.36 8.13 -9.58
CA ASP A 205 -8.85 9.41 -9.12
C ASP A 205 -9.00 10.38 -10.31
N GLN A 206 -10.24 10.62 -10.72
CA GLN A 206 -10.58 11.61 -11.76
C GLN A 206 -10.31 13.06 -11.34
N LYS A 207 -10.21 13.32 -10.04
CA LYS A 207 -9.93 14.68 -9.54
C LYS A 207 -8.63 15.27 -10.07
N LEU A 208 -7.71 14.41 -10.53
CA LEU A 208 -6.48 14.83 -11.18
C LEU A 208 -6.68 15.41 -12.58
N ILE A 209 -7.83 15.17 -13.18
CA ILE A 209 -8.14 15.51 -14.58
C ILE A 209 -9.18 16.62 -14.64
N ASP A 210 -10.08 16.68 -13.67
CA ASP A 210 -11.13 17.67 -13.58
C ASP A 210 -10.58 18.99 -12.99
N GLY A 211 -9.87 19.73 -13.84
CA GLY A 211 -9.66 21.13 -13.60
C GLY A 211 -10.97 21.87 -13.81
N GLU A 212 -11.76 22.08 -12.78
CA GLU A 212 -12.93 22.93 -12.85
C GLU A 212 -12.50 24.37 -13.15
N VAL A 213 -12.83 24.85 -14.33
CA VAL A 213 -12.74 26.27 -14.65
C VAL A 213 -14.10 26.89 -14.37
N ALA A 214 -14.16 27.69 -13.32
CA ALA A 214 -15.34 28.50 -13.08
C ALA A 214 -15.56 29.44 -14.27
N LEU A 215 -16.62 29.21 -15.04
CA LEU A 215 -17.06 30.11 -16.09
C LEU A 215 -17.65 31.35 -15.42
N ASN A 216 -16.80 32.28 -15.02
CA ASN A 216 -17.21 33.53 -14.42
C ASN A 216 -17.94 34.37 -15.48
N GLY A 217 -19.20 34.67 -15.23
CA GLY A 217 -20.00 35.54 -16.04
C GLY A 217 -21.25 34.93 -16.66
N LEU A 218 -21.52 33.66 -16.42
CA LEU A 218 -22.78 33.03 -16.86
C LEU A 218 -23.84 33.21 -15.77
N THR A 219 -24.53 34.33 -15.81
CA THR A 219 -25.79 34.47 -15.07
C THR A 219 -26.91 33.88 -15.92
N PHE A 220 -27.33 32.67 -15.56
CA PHE A 220 -28.49 32.06 -16.18
C PHE A 220 -29.74 32.59 -15.49
N SER A 221 -30.56 33.33 -16.23
CA SER A 221 -31.91 33.61 -15.83
C SER A 221 -32.82 32.57 -16.49
N ALA A 222 -33.37 31.68 -15.70
CA ALA A 222 -34.29 30.66 -16.18
C ALA A 222 -35.71 30.98 -15.67
N PRO A 223 -36.51 31.75 -16.42
CA PRO A 223 -37.89 31.92 -16.05
C PRO A 223 -38.63 30.59 -16.10
N LEU A 224 -39.33 30.27 -15.03
CA LEU A 224 -40.22 29.12 -15.00
C LEU A 224 -41.41 29.38 -15.93
N ARG A 225 -41.56 28.54 -16.93
CA ARG A 225 -42.71 28.56 -17.83
C ARG A 225 -43.53 27.30 -17.64
N SER A 226 -44.83 27.44 -17.70
CA SER A 226 -45.74 26.31 -17.74
C SER A 226 -46.83 26.52 -18.79
N THR A 227 -47.24 25.42 -19.38
CA THR A 227 -48.43 25.45 -20.25
C THR A 227 -49.64 25.25 -19.34
N MET A 228 -50.46 26.30 -19.23
CA MET A 228 -51.72 26.17 -18.54
C MET A 228 -52.78 25.68 -19.51
N ALA A 229 -53.36 24.52 -19.25
CA ALA A 229 -54.58 24.08 -19.90
C ALA A 229 -55.75 24.35 -18.95
N GLY A 230 -56.48 25.41 -19.17
CA GLY A 230 -57.72 25.72 -18.42
C GLY A 230 -58.93 25.22 -19.15
N LYS A 231 -59.82 24.53 -18.44
CA LYS A 231 -61.12 24.20 -18.94
C LYS A 231 -62.10 25.20 -18.32
N ASN A 232 -62.40 26.22 -19.07
CA ASN A 232 -63.48 27.12 -18.71
C ASN A 232 -64.63 26.91 -19.70
N ASP A 233 -65.77 26.46 -19.24
CA ASP A 233 -67.02 26.30 -20.00
C ASP A 233 -66.82 25.70 -21.41
N ASN A 234 -66.24 24.56 -21.54
CA ASN A 234 -65.97 23.81 -22.78
C ASN A 234 -64.98 24.42 -23.78
N SER A 235 -64.14 25.38 -23.41
CA SER A 235 -63.05 25.86 -24.24
C SER A 235 -61.71 25.60 -23.54
N LEU A 236 -60.80 24.89 -24.23
CA LEU A 236 -59.38 24.73 -23.86
C LEU A 236 -58.65 26.00 -24.32
N THR A 237 -58.33 26.88 -23.41
CA THR A 237 -57.38 27.97 -23.67
C THR A 237 -55.96 27.53 -23.23
N SER A 238 -55.08 27.30 -24.19
CA SER A 238 -53.66 27.11 -23.94
C SER A 238 -53.00 28.50 -23.92
N GLY A 239 -52.44 28.87 -22.80
CA GLY A 239 -51.64 30.09 -22.68
C GLY A 239 -50.29 29.83 -22.06
N LEU A 240 -49.24 30.46 -22.57
CA LEU A 240 -47.93 30.51 -21.94
C LEU A 240 -47.98 31.55 -20.82
N ALA A 241 -47.92 31.13 -19.58
CA ALA A 241 -47.78 32.06 -18.46
C ALA A 241 -46.30 32.27 -18.16
N THR A 242 -45.81 33.47 -18.40
CA THR A 242 -44.47 33.87 -17.95
C THR A 242 -44.59 34.46 -16.56
N SER A 243 -44.09 33.78 -15.56
CA SER A 243 -44.08 34.26 -14.19
C SER A 243 -42.83 35.12 -13.93
N THR A 244 -42.87 36.37 -14.34
CA THR A 244 -41.78 37.24 -13.88
C THR A 244 -42.22 38.46 -13.10
N THR A 245 -43.49 38.82 -13.09
CA THR A 245 -43.88 40.11 -12.44
C THR A 245 -45.33 40.26 -12.03
N ASP A 246 -46.15 39.25 -12.20
CA ASP A 246 -47.45 39.39 -11.62
C ASP A 246 -47.40 39.15 -10.13
N SER A 247 -47.49 40.23 -9.38
CA SER A 247 -47.72 40.19 -7.95
C SER A 247 -49.03 39.45 -7.71
N PHE A 248 -48.96 38.18 -7.54
CA PHE A 248 -50.02 37.42 -6.91
C PHE A 248 -50.23 38.04 -5.52
N SER A 249 -51.31 38.69 -5.34
CA SER A 249 -51.67 39.15 -4.02
C SER A 249 -51.88 37.95 -3.15
N PRO A 250 -50.99 37.69 -2.17
CA PRO A 250 -50.94 36.38 -1.50
C PRO A 250 -52.18 36.06 -0.68
N ALA A 251 -52.99 37.02 -0.42
CA ALA A 251 -54.14 36.88 0.50
C ALA A 251 -55.37 36.21 -0.10
N SER A 252 -55.53 36.20 -1.42
CA SER A 252 -56.72 35.65 -2.04
C SER A 252 -56.56 34.32 -2.77
N VAL A 253 -55.28 33.90 -2.98
CA VAL A 253 -54.99 32.71 -3.78
C VAL A 253 -54.67 31.50 -2.89
N LEU A 254 -54.23 31.71 -1.65
CA LEU A 254 -53.81 30.65 -0.77
C LEU A 254 -54.93 29.83 -0.10
N ALA A 255 -56.16 30.30 -0.15
CA ALA A 255 -57.29 29.61 0.48
C ALA A 255 -57.76 28.35 -0.27
N ASP A 256 -57.39 28.20 -1.55
CA ASP A 256 -57.91 27.15 -2.42
C ASP A 256 -56.78 26.30 -3.10
N VAL A 257 -55.56 26.34 -2.62
CA VAL A 257 -54.48 25.49 -3.14
C VAL A 257 -54.49 24.17 -2.42
N THR A 258 -54.93 23.12 -3.09
CA THR A 258 -54.77 21.75 -2.59
C THR A 258 -53.40 21.25 -3.00
N PHE A 259 -52.47 21.18 -2.04
CA PHE A 259 -51.18 20.58 -2.26
C PHE A 259 -51.33 19.10 -2.65
N GLY A 260 -50.92 18.75 -3.84
CA GLY A 260 -50.89 17.36 -4.33
C GLY A 260 -51.49 17.15 -5.72
N SER A 261 -52.21 18.12 -6.29
CA SER A 261 -52.79 17.94 -7.62
C SER A 261 -52.38 19.00 -8.66
N GLY A 262 -51.46 19.88 -8.33
CA GLY A 262 -50.94 20.87 -9.29
C GLY A 262 -51.98 21.85 -9.82
N ILE A 263 -53.07 22.11 -9.09
CA ILE A 263 -54.17 22.94 -9.52
C ILE A 263 -54.04 24.32 -8.86
N LEU A 264 -53.89 25.37 -9.68
CA LEU A 264 -53.92 26.77 -9.26
C LEU A 264 -55.24 27.41 -9.77
N ARG A 265 -56.00 28.05 -8.91
CA ARG A 265 -57.16 28.83 -9.29
C ARG A 265 -56.82 30.33 -9.41
N PRO A 266 -57.01 30.95 -10.56
CA PRO A 266 -56.59 32.33 -10.74
C PRO A 266 -57.64 33.38 -10.34
N ASP A 267 -58.88 33.04 -10.07
CA ASP A 267 -59.94 34.01 -9.90
C ASP A 267 -60.80 33.84 -8.65
N GLY A 268 -60.50 32.96 -7.76
CA GLY A 268 -61.27 32.80 -6.51
C GLY A 268 -62.70 32.31 -6.66
N THR A 269 -63.17 31.96 -7.87
CA THR A 269 -64.52 31.43 -8.11
C THR A 269 -64.48 29.88 -8.06
N THR A 270 -65.42 29.36 -7.30
CA THR A 270 -65.64 27.92 -7.14
C THR A 270 -65.99 27.27 -8.48
N GLY A 271 -65.04 26.62 -9.15
CA GLY A 271 -65.34 25.80 -10.32
C GLY A 271 -64.29 25.66 -11.40
N SER A 272 -63.31 26.53 -11.49
CA SER A 272 -62.28 26.45 -12.56
C SER A 272 -60.98 26.01 -12.03
N ALA A 273 -60.59 24.77 -12.36
CA ALA A 273 -59.30 24.22 -12.02
C ALA A 273 -58.35 24.34 -13.22
N PHE A 274 -57.18 24.89 -12.98
CA PHE A 274 -56.10 24.91 -13.97
C PHE A 274 -55.13 23.77 -13.65
N LEU A 275 -54.98 22.90 -14.62
CA LEU A 275 -53.97 21.84 -14.55
C LEU A 275 -52.70 22.33 -15.25
N PHE A 276 -51.60 22.34 -14.54
CA PHE A 276 -50.28 22.47 -15.15
C PHE A 276 -49.89 21.11 -15.68
N SER A 277 -49.86 20.95 -17.00
CA SER A 277 -49.45 19.70 -17.60
C SER A 277 -47.94 19.51 -17.54
N ASP A 278 -47.19 20.59 -17.73
CA ASP A 278 -45.73 20.57 -17.72
C ASP A 278 -45.17 21.91 -17.22
N VAL A 279 -44.23 21.85 -16.30
CA VAL A 279 -43.48 23.02 -15.83
C VAL A 279 -42.02 22.81 -16.25
N TRP A 280 -41.50 23.73 -17.03
CA TRP A 280 -40.08 23.67 -17.45
C TRP A 280 -39.41 25.02 -17.22
N ALA A 281 -38.10 24.95 -16.98
CA ALA A 281 -37.27 26.13 -16.95
C ALA A 281 -36.72 26.37 -18.37
N GLU A 282 -37.10 27.50 -18.97
CA GLU A 282 -36.50 27.89 -20.25
C GLU A 282 -35.22 28.65 -19.99
N LEU A 283 -34.07 28.05 -20.41
CA LEU A 283 -32.83 28.80 -20.47
C LEU A 283 -32.97 29.88 -21.54
N THR A 284 -33.28 31.10 -21.12
CA THR A 284 -33.15 32.24 -22.02
C THR A 284 -31.69 32.49 -22.29
N GLN A 285 -31.33 32.36 -23.54
CA GLN A 285 -29.99 32.58 -24.06
C GLN A 285 -29.59 34.05 -23.86
N GLY A 286 -29.14 34.36 -22.68
CA GLY A 286 -28.59 35.66 -22.33
C GLY A 286 -27.05 35.56 -22.24
N GLY A 287 -26.41 35.48 -23.38
CA GLY A 287 -24.97 35.46 -23.49
C GLY A 287 -24.45 34.15 -24.10
N ASP A 288 -23.72 34.26 -25.17
CA ASP A 288 -22.96 33.15 -25.74
C ASP A 288 -22.07 32.57 -24.64
N ALA A 289 -22.30 31.33 -24.25
CA ALA A 289 -21.37 30.57 -23.43
C ALA A 289 -20.15 30.29 -24.29
N ARG A 290 -19.26 31.25 -24.42
CA ARG A 290 -18.01 31.14 -25.17
C ARG A 290 -16.89 30.79 -24.19
N MET A 291 -16.34 29.65 -24.38
CA MET A 291 -15.09 29.27 -23.75
C MET A 291 -13.95 30.00 -24.48
N SER A 292 -13.25 30.87 -23.81
CA SER A 292 -12.12 31.57 -24.40
C SER A 292 -10.91 30.62 -24.47
N LEU A 293 -9.97 30.87 -25.40
CA LEU A 293 -8.72 30.14 -25.45
C LEU A 293 -7.94 30.27 -24.12
N ALA A 294 -8.10 31.40 -23.43
CA ALA A 294 -7.50 31.63 -22.12
C ALA A 294 -8.06 30.69 -21.04
N ASP A 295 -9.36 30.39 -21.09
CA ASP A 295 -9.99 29.46 -20.15
C ASP A 295 -9.51 28.03 -20.38
N ILE A 296 -9.28 27.64 -21.63
CA ILE A 296 -8.68 26.35 -22.00
C ILE A 296 -7.23 26.26 -21.53
N GLU A 297 -6.44 27.33 -21.68
CA GLU A 297 -5.06 27.36 -21.18
C GLU A 297 -5.01 27.32 -19.66
N GLN A 298 -5.94 27.98 -18.98
CA GLN A 298 -6.05 27.93 -17.53
C GLN A 298 -6.45 26.54 -17.05
N ALA A 299 -7.41 25.88 -17.70
CA ALA A 299 -7.77 24.50 -17.43
C ALA A 299 -6.58 23.54 -17.59
N ARG A 300 -5.79 23.71 -18.66
CA ARG A 300 -4.56 22.92 -18.87
C ARG A 300 -3.51 23.16 -17.77
N LYS A 301 -3.32 24.40 -17.34
CA LYS A 301 -2.41 24.73 -16.24
C LYS A 301 -2.89 24.12 -14.93
N THR A 302 -4.20 24.22 -14.64
CA THR A 302 -4.78 23.63 -13.43
C THR A 302 -4.66 22.10 -13.44
N ALA A 303 -4.93 21.45 -14.58
CA ALA A 303 -4.76 20.01 -14.73
C ALA A 303 -3.30 19.57 -14.57
N ALA A 304 -2.35 20.33 -15.12
CA ALA A 304 -0.92 20.05 -14.94
C ALA A 304 -0.48 20.19 -13.49
N PHE A 305 -1.00 21.21 -12.79
CA PHE A 305 -0.73 21.46 -11.39
C PHE A 305 -1.34 20.35 -10.49
N ALA A 306 -2.58 19.96 -10.75
CA ALA A 306 -3.23 18.85 -10.06
C ALA A 306 -2.46 17.54 -10.24
N LYS A 307 -1.94 17.29 -11.44
CA LYS A 307 -1.12 16.10 -11.72
C LYS A 307 0.20 16.09 -10.95
N LEU A 308 0.85 17.25 -10.78
CA LEU A 308 2.05 17.37 -9.95
C LEU A 308 1.71 17.14 -8.47
N ARG A 309 0.60 17.68 -8.00
CA ARG A 309 0.13 17.51 -6.63
C ARG A 309 -0.17 16.05 -6.28
N ALA A 310 -0.69 15.30 -7.22
CA ALA A 310 -0.98 13.88 -7.04
C ALA A 310 0.25 13.00 -6.76
N ALA A 311 1.42 13.44 -7.18
CA ALA A 311 2.67 12.73 -6.85
C ALA A 311 2.96 12.73 -5.34
N TYR A 312 2.28 13.59 -4.59
CA TYR A 312 2.41 13.75 -3.14
C TYR A 312 1.13 13.32 -2.40
N ASP A 313 0.34 12.46 -3.01
CA ASP A 313 -0.83 11.86 -2.38
C ASP A 313 -0.43 11.14 -1.09
N GLY A 314 -1.20 11.35 -0.03
CA GLY A 314 -0.89 10.85 1.32
C GLY A 314 -0.19 11.86 2.24
N ILE A 315 0.06 13.09 1.77
CA ILE A 315 0.49 14.22 2.60
C ILE A 315 -0.72 15.14 2.82
N ASP A 316 -1.17 15.27 4.05
CA ASP A 316 -2.38 16.03 4.38
C ASP A 316 -2.14 17.56 4.45
N ASP A 317 -0.90 18.00 4.61
CA ASP A 317 -0.56 19.41 4.78
C ASP A 317 -0.27 20.08 3.43
N GLU A 318 -1.16 20.99 3.02
CA GLU A 318 -1.05 21.73 1.75
C GLU A 318 0.25 22.55 1.65
N TYR A 319 0.70 23.14 2.75
CA TYR A 319 1.94 23.91 2.75
C TYR A 319 3.17 23.03 2.47
N ILE A 320 3.16 21.81 3.00
CA ILE A 320 4.24 20.85 2.75
C ILE A 320 4.23 20.37 1.30
N ILE A 321 3.04 20.13 0.74
CA ILE A 321 2.90 19.78 -0.67
C ILE A 321 3.46 20.89 -1.55
N ASP A 322 3.16 22.14 -1.27
CA ASP A 322 3.65 23.28 -2.02
C ASP A 322 5.18 23.42 -1.94
N LEU A 323 5.79 23.14 -0.79
CA LEU A 323 7.25 23.13 -0.63
C LEU A 323 7.88 22.00 -1.47
N LEU A 324 7.32 20.81 -1.42
CA LEU A 324 7.80 19.66 -2.19
C LEU A 324 7.66 19.89 -3.70
N MET A 325 6.58 20.52 -4.14
CA MET A 325 6.39 20.91 -5.54
C MET A 325 7.39 21.94 -6.03
N GLN A 326 7.91 22.80 -5.13
CA GLN A 326 8.99 23.74 -5.42
C GLN A 326 10.38 23.08 -5.41
N GLY A 327 10.45 21.76 -5.15
CA GLY A 327 11.70 21.02 -5.06
C GLY A 327 12.43 21.17 -3.72
N ILE A 328 11.76 21.73 -2.71
CA ILE A 328 12.28 21.84 -1.35
C ILE A 328 12.00 20.52 -0.63
N THR A 329 13.04 19.84 -0.20
CA THR A 329 12.89 18.61 0.60
C THR A 329 12.48 18.94 2.03
N VAL A 330 11.41 18.31 2.50
CA VAL A 330 10.97 18.40 3.90
C VAL A 330 11.37 17.12 4.61
N PRO A 331 12.49 17.07 5.34
CA PRO A 331 13.01 15.83 5.92
C PRO A 331 12.04 15.15 6.87
N THR A 332 11.18 15.92 7.53
CA THR A 332 10.18 15.40 8.47
C THR A 332 9.15 14.51 7.79
N GLU A 333 8.68 14.90 6.61
CA GLU A 333 7.68 14.11 5.87
C GLU A 333 8.26 12.81 5.34
N VAL A 334 9.50 12.85 4.83
CA VAL A 334 10.19 11.63 4.38
C VAL A 334 10.34 10.63 5.53
N MET A 335 10.47 11.11 6.78
CA MET A 335 10.64 10.28 7.97
C MET A 335 9.33 9.75 8.55
N LYS A 336 8.19 10.05 7.97
CA LYS A 336 6.89 9.46 8.37
C LYS A 336 6.61 8.10 7.72
N GLN A 337 7.41 7.68 6.77
CA GLN A 337 7.18 6.46 5.99
C GLN A 337 8.41 5.55 5.98
N PRO A 338 8.21 4.23 5.84
CA PRO A 338 9.31 3.30 5.61
C PRO A 338 10.07 3.62 4.31
N MET A 339 11.38 3.59 4.36
CA MET A 339 12.26 3.86 3.21
C MET A 339 12.98 2.60 2.77
N LEU A 340 12.86 2.23 1.51
CA LEU A 340 13.63 1.13 0.92
C LEU A 340 15.09 1.58 0.72
N ILE A 341 16.03 0.90 1.37
CA ILE A 341 17.45 1.23 1.33
C ILE A 341 18.33 0.21 0.59
N GLY A 342 17.77 -0.93 0.28
CA GLY A 342 18.43 -1.95 -0.52
C GLY A 342 17.51 -3.11 -0.85
N SER A 343 17.69 -3.68 -2.02
CA SER A 343 16.95 -4.87 -2.43
C SER A 343 17.73 -5.67 -3.45
N GLN A 344 17.49 -6.98 -3.45
CA GLN A 344 17.96 -7.87 -4.50
C GLN A 344 16.91 -8.94 -4.76
N THR A 345 16.78 -9.30 -6.04
CA THR A 345 15.90 -10.37 -6.51
C THR A 345 16.75 -11.43 -7.19
N GLY A 346 16.43 -12.68 -6.95
CA GLY A 346 17.10 -13.83 -7.57
C GLY A 346 16.09 -14.92 -7.90
N MET A 347 16.42 -15.75 -8.88
CA MET A 347 15.64 -16.93 -9.25
C MET A 347 16.31 -18.18 -8.71
N PHE A 348 15.52 -19.16 -8.30
CA PHE A 348 16.05 -20.44 -7.85
C PHE A 348 16.67 -21.22 -9.01
N GLY A 349 17.90 -21.66 -8.81
CA GLY A 349 18.54 -22.67 -9.63
C GLY A 349 18.19 -24.07 -9.11
N PHE A 350 17.86 -24.99 -10.00
CA PHE A 350 17.46 -26.35 -9.64
C PHE A 350 18.56 -27.35 -9.97
N SER A 351 18.83 -28.29 -9.06
CA SER A 351 19.66 -29.45 -9.27
C SER A 351 18.85 -30.72 -9.03
N GLN A 352 19.06 -31.72 -9.89
CA GLN A 352 18.45 -33.05 -9.71
C GLN A 352 19.47 -34.00 -9.10
N ARG A 353 19.03 -34.74 -8.12
CA ARG A 353 19.76 -35.84 -7.53
C ARG A 353 19.09 -37.15 -7.92
N PHE A 354 19.85 -38.10 -8.34
CA PHE A 354 19.38 -39.45 -8.69
C PHE A 354 19.79 -40.41 -7.57
N ALA A 355 18.89 -41.31 -7.22
CA ALA A 355 19.22 -42.39 -6.32
C ALA A 355 20.29 -43.31 -6.98
N THR A 356 21.26 -43.74 -6.20
CA THR A 356 22.35 -44.61 -6.67
C THR A 356 22.14 -46.07 -6.30
N ASP A 357 21.06 -46.37 -5.57
CA ASP A 357 20.69 -47.72 -5.18
C ASP A 357 19.93 -48.44 -6.29
N SER A 358 20.25 -49.69 -6.54
CA SER A 358 19.70 -50.51 -7.63
C SER A 358 18.19 -50.73 -7.54
N GLY A 359 17.56 -50.52 -6.36
CA GLY A 359 16.14 -50.65 -6.15
C GLY A 359 15.34 -49.39 -6.40
N ASN A 360 16.00 -48.23 -6.41
CA ASN A 360 15.37 -46.90 -6.43
C ASN A 360 15.93 -45.96 -7.51
N LEU A 361 16.48 -46.55 -8.59
CA LEU A 361 17.12 -45.78 -9.67
C LEU A 361 16.18 -44.77 -10.36
N ASP A 362 14.88 -44.99 -10.26
CA ASP A 362 13.86 -44.09 -10.83
C ASP A 362 13.50 -42.93 -9.90
N ASP A 363 13.95 -43.00 -8.64
CA ASP A 363 13.67 -41.94 -7.69
C ASP A 363 14.61 -40.75 -7.90
N THR A 364 14.03 -39.63 -8.21
CA THR A 364 14.77 -38.36 -8.38
C THR A 364 14.24 -37.32 -7.39
N ALA A 365 15.14 -36.67 -6.69
CA ALA A 365 14.81 -35.51 -5.87
C ALA A 365 15.38 -34.24 -6.52
N THR A 366 14.59 -33.20 -6.55
CA THR A 366 14.99 -31.90 -7.09
C THR A 366 15.08 -30.88 -5.95
N ASN A 367 16.25 -30.28 -5.77
CA ASN A 367 16.47 -29.22 -4.81
C ASN A 367 16.68 -27.89 -5.54
N GLY A 368 16.16 -26.82 -4.97
CA GLY A 368 16.39 -25.46 -5.42
C GLY A 368 17.28 -24.68 -4.45
N PHE A 369 18.12 -23.82 -4.99
CA PHE A 369 18.97 -22.94 -4.19
C PHE A 369 19.04 -21.55 -4.81
N VAL A 370 19.05 -20.52 -3.96
CA VAL A 370 19.31 -19.14 -4.36
C VAL A 370 20.15 -18.45 -3.29
N SER A 371 21.08 -17.62 -3.75
CA SER A 371 21.87 -16.75 -2.87
C SER A 371 21.72 -15.31 -3.31
N LEU A 372 21.38 -14.44 -2.36
CA LEU A 372 21.20 -13.01 -2.54
C LEU A 372 22.24 -12.27 -1.70
N GLY A 373 22.93 -11.30 -2.30
CA GLY A 373 23.89 -10.49 -1.57
C GLY A 373 23.89 -9.05 -2.06
N TYR A 374 23.58 -8.10 -1.19
CA TYR A 374 23.52 -6.70 -1.55
C TYR A 374 24.02 -5.79 -0.44
N ARG A 375 24.38 -4.58 -0.84
CA ARG A 375 24.85 -3.54 0.08
C ARG A 375 23.71 -2.62 0.47
N VAL A 376 23.66 -2.32 1.75
CA VAL A 376 22.75 -1.33 2.32
C VAL A 376 23.51 -0.14 2.87
N ARG A 377 22.95 1.06 2.71
CA ARG A 377 23.52 2.28 3.27
C ARG A 377 22.39 3.27 3.55
N ALA A 378 22.40 3.85 4.73
CA ALA A 378 21.59 5.01 5.04
C ALA A 378 22.44 6.12 5.66
N PRO A 379 22.17 7.38 5.28
CA PRO A 379 22.78 8.53 5.92
C PRO A 379 22.31 8.64 7.37
N ARG A 380 22.91 9.54 8.12
CA ARG A 380 22.49 9.85 9.48
C ARG A 380 21.09 10.43 9.51
N THR A 381 20.31 9.96 10.45
CA THR A 381 18.94 10.42 10.66
C THR A 381 18.80 11.06 12.03
N SER A 382 18.11 12.19 12.09
CA SER A 382 17.85 12.91 13.34
C SER A 382 16.85 12.21 14.26
N ILE A 383 16.11 11.23 13.74
CA ILE A 383 14.98 10.62 14.45
C ILE A 383 15.33 9.25 15.00
N GLY A 384 16.17 8.49 14.31
CA GLY A 384 16.37 7.06 14.60
C GLY A 384 15.22 6.19 14.11
N GLY A 385 15.30 4.89 14.35
CA GLY A 385 14.30 3.94 13.88
C GLY A 385 14.76 2.50 13.91
N VAL A 386 14.17 1.67 13.06
CA VAL A 386 14.50 0.26 12.90
C VAL A 386 14.89 -0.01 11.46
N VAL A 387 16.02 -0.68 11.25
CA VAL A 387 16.38 -1.26 9.95
C VAL A 387 15.91 -2.70 9.94
N MET A 388 15.01 -3.02 9.01
CA MET A 388 14.46 -4.36 8.90
C MET A 388 14.68 -4.94 7.51
N THR A 389 15.17 -6.16 7.47
CA THR A 389 15.32 -6.94 6.25
C THR A 389 14.20 -7.98 6.18
N CYS A 390 13.46 -7.96 5.09
CA CYS A 390 12.39 -8.90 4.79
C CYS A 390 12.76 -9.73 3.56
N LEU A 391 12.38 -11.01 3.57
CA LEU A 391 12.52 -11.93 2.46
C LEU A 391 11.13 -12.38 1.99
N GLU A 392 10.93 -12.40 0.70
CA GLU A 392 9.74 -12.90 0.03
C GLU A 392 10.15 -14.00 -0.94
N ILE A 393 9.47 -15.12 -0.89
CA ILE A 393 9.67 -16.22 -1.81
C ILE A 393 8.32 -16.55 -2.42
N ALA A 394 8.22 -16.45 -3.73
CA ALA A 394 6.98 -16.79 -4.41
C ALA A 394 7.26 -17.25 -5.85
N PRO A 395 6.43 -18.13 -6.41
CA PRO A 395 6.50 -18.47 -7.82
C PRO A 395 5.98 -17.32 -8.67
N GLU A 396 6.46 -17.25 -9.90
CA GLU A 396 5.93 -16.36 -10.90
C GLU A 396 4.50 -16.76 -11.26
N ARG A 397 3.60 -15.78 -11.28
CA ARG A 397 2.19 -16.03 -11.59
C ARG A 397 2.01 -16.23 -13.08
N VAL A 398 1.30 -17.28 -13.45
CA VAL A 398 1.02 -17.63 -14.83
C VAL A 398 -0.46 -17.40 -15.16
N TRP A 399 -0.73 -16.44 -16.04
CA TRP A 399 -2.06 -16.19 -16.58
C TRP A 399 -2.25 -16.97 -17.89
N GLU A 400 -2.65 -18.22 -17.80
CA GLU A 400 -2.72 -19.12 -18.95
C GLU A 400 -3.72 -18.70 -20.02
N ARG A 401 -4.79 -18.03 -19.62
CA ARG A 401 -5.89 -17.62 -20.50
C ARG A 401 -5.89 -16.11 -20.75
N LYS A 402 -4.77 -15.45 -20.49
CA LYS A 402 -4.62 -14.03 -20.79
C LYS A 402 -4.76 -13.79 -22.29
N LYS A 403 -5.57 -12.81 -22.65
CA LYS A 403 -5.77 -12.38 -24.02
C LYS A 403 -4.49 -11.82 -24.61
N ASP A 404 -4.00 -12.36 -25.71
CA ASP A 404 -3.00 -11.68 -26.53
C ASP A 404 -3.69 -10.58 -27.33
N TYR A 405 -3.38 -9.33 -26.98
CA TYR A 405 -4.09 -8.21 -27.57
C TYR A 405 -3.97 -8.19 -29.10
N PHE A 406 -2.81 -8.53 -29.67
CA PHE A 406 -2.58 -8.47 -31.11
C PHE A 406 -3.39 -9.55 -31.86
N LEU A 407 -3.43 -10.76 -31.35
CA LEU A 407 -4.21 -11.85 -31.97
C LEU A 407 -5.74 -11.60 -31.93
N TYR A 408 -6.20 -10.80 -30.98
CA TYR A 408 -7.61 -10.47 -30.83
C TYR A 408 -7.96 -9.06 -31.35
N THR A 409 -7.00 -8.33 -31.92
CA THR A 409 -7.26 -7.07 -32.62
C THR A 409 -7.71 -7.38 -34.03
N THR A 410 -8.96 -7.09 -34.35
CA THR A 410 -9.59 -7.42 -35.63
C THR A 410 -9.83 -6.22 -36.54
N ASP A 411 -9.61 -5.02 -36.03
CA ASP A 411 -9.73 -3.77 -36.79
C ASP A 411 -8.63 -2.78 -36.44
N THR A 412 -8.52 -1.70 -37.25
CA THR A 412 -7.49 -0.68 -37.10
C THR A 412 -7.84 0.40 -36.08
N ASP A 413 -9.07 0.46 -35.59
CA ASP A 413 -9.53 1.53 -34.69
C ASP A 413 -8.89 1.42 -33.31
N ASN A 414 -8.52 0.18 -32.92
CA ASN A 414 -7.86 -0.12 -31.65
C ASN A 414 -6.32 0.00 -31.71
N LEU A 415 -5.76 0.34 -32.86
CA LEU A 415 -4.32 0.55 -32.96
C LEU A 415 -3.92 1.91 -32.34
N PRO A 416 -2.75 2.01 -31.70
CA PRO A 416 -2.24 3.26 -31.16
C PRO A 416 -2.14 4.33 -32.26
N ASN A 417 -2.58 5.53 -31.93
CA ASN A 417 -2.44 6.67 -32.80
C ASN A 417 -1.86 7.84 -32.01
N ALA A 418 -0.61 8.17 -32.31
CA ALA A 418 0.13 9.18 -31.56
C ALA A 418 -0.57 10.55 -31.48
N LEU A 419 -1.31 10.94 -32.50
CA LEU A 419 -2.05 12.20 -32.50
C LEU A 419 -3.27 12.11 -31.59
N ARG A 420 -4.12 11.09 -31.76
CA ARG A 420 -5.30 10.84 -30.94
C ARG A 420 -4.90 10.65 -29.49
N ASP A 421 -3.92 9.78 -29.22
CA ASP A 421 -3.50 9.39 -27.88
C ASP A 421 -2.81 10.55 -27.15
N SER A 422 -2.17 11.49 -27.86
CA SER A 422 -1.59 12.69 -27.25
C SER A 422 -2.65 13.70 -26.84
N LEU A 423 -3.79 13.73 -27.54
CA LEU A 423 -4.92 14.62 -27.27
C LEU A 423 -5.87 14.05 -26.20
N ASP A 424 -5.78 12.76 -25.91
CA ASP A 424 -6.57 12.12 -24.85
C ASP A 424 -6.15 12.71 -23.48
N PRO A 425 -7.04 13.40 -22.78
CA PRO A 425 -6.71 14.03 -21.50
C PRO A 425 -6.46 13.00 -20.40
N GLU A 426 -7.18 11.89 -20.42
CA GLU A 426 -7.15 10.90 -19.34
C GLU A 426 -5.98 9.94 -19.46
N LYS A 427 -5.62 9.56 -20.67
CA LYS A 427 -4.57 8.55 -20.96
C LYS A 427 -4.77 7.25 -20.17
N VAL A 428 -6.03 6.86 -20.01
CA VAL A 428 -6.47 5.67 -19.29
C VAL A 428 -7.22 4.75 -20.24
N ALA A 429 -6.95 3.47 -20.12
CA ALA A 429 -7.65 2.41 -20.85
C ALA A 429 -8.52 1.60 -19.90
N VAL A 430 -9.73 1.28 -20.32
CA VAL A 430 -10.62 0.36 -19.59
C VAL A 430 -10.19 -1.07 -19.89
N VAL A 431 -9.86 -1.82 -18.85
CA VAL A 431 -9.49 -3.23 -18.97
C VAL A 431 -10.71 -4.09 -18.68
N LYS A 432 -11.08 -4.93 -19.63
CA LYS A 432 -12.18 -5.89 -19.47
C LYS A 432 -11.71 -7.18 -18.80
N LYS A 433 -12.63 -7.92 -18.19
CA LYS A 433 -12.31 -9.19 -17.53
C LYS A 433 -11.75 -10.25 -18.46
N ASN A 434 -12.16 -10.24 -19.74
CA ASN A 434 -11.61 -11.13 -20.76
C ASN A 434 -10.11 -10.88 -21.07
N HIS A 435 -9.54 -9.78 -20.58
CA HIS A 435 -8.10 -9.52 -20.71
C HIS A 435 -7.27 -10.55 -19.94
N LEU A 436 -7.71 -10.91 -18.74
CA LEU A 436 -7.02 -11.91 -17.90
C LEU A 436 -7.50 -13.35 -18.18
N ASP A 437 -8.77 -13.53 -18.46
CA ASP A 437 -9.36 -14.84 -18.78
C ASP A 437 -10.35 -14.72 -19.94
N VAL A 438 -9.97 -15.23 -21.11
CA VAL A 438 -10.81 -15.22 -22.32
C VAL A 438 -12.14 -15.94 -22.11
N ASN A 439 -12.18 -16.91 -21.18
CA ASN A 439 -13.36 -17.71 -20.84
C ASN A 439 -14.05 -17.24 -19.55
N HIS A 440 -13.84 -15.99 -19.15
CA HIS A 440 -14.51 -15.44 -17.96
C HIS A 440 -16.02 -15.49 -18.10
N SER A 441 -16.74 -15.79 -17.01
CA SER A 441 -18.21 -15.87 -16.98
C SER A 441 -18.90 -14.56 -17.43
N THR A 442 -18.26 -13.41 -17.19
CA THR A 442 -18.71 -12.08 -17.64
C THR A 442 -17.60 -11.35 -18.40
N PRO A 443 -17.29 -11.76 -19.64
CA PRO A 443 -16.07 -11.35 -20.34
C PRO A 443 -16.00 -9.85 -20.64
N ASP A 444 -17.12 -9.21 -20.92
CA ASP A 444 -17.21 -7.80 -21.30
C ASP A 444 -17.32 -6.83 -20.12
N ALA A 445 -17.46 -7.34 -18.91
CA ALA A 445 -17.50 -6.51 -17.72
C ALA A 445 -16.13 -5.87 -17.46
N THR A 446 -16.14 -4.67 -16.90
CA THR A 446 -14.92 -3.95 -16.50
C THR A 446 -14.20 -4.73 -15.39
N LEU A 447 -12.92 -4.99 -15.59
CA LEU A 447 -12.02 -5.48 -14.56
C LEU A 447 -11.44 -4.33 -13.75
N GLY A 448 -10.99 -3.28 -14.44
CA GLY A 448 -10.35 -2.11 -13.87
C GLY A 448 -9.83 -1.18 -14.95
N TYR A 449 -8.89 -0.34 -14.57
CA TYR A 449 -8.30 0.69 -15.39
C TYR A 449 -6.79 0.52 -15.45
N ALA A 450 -6.20 0.86 -16.60
CA ALA A 450 -4.77 0.78 -16.83
C ALA A 450 -4.29 2.01 -17.62
N PRO A 451 -3.00 2.32 -17.62
CA PRO A 451 -2.47 3.36 -18.48
C PRO A 451 -2.79 3.09 -19.95
N LEU A 452 -3.09 4.14 -20.72
CA LEU A 452 -3.37 4.03 -22.15
C LEU A 452 -2.26 3.26 -22.86
N ASN A 453 -2.64 2.38 -23.76
CA ASN A 453 -1.72 1.52 -24.52
C ASN A 453 -0.84 0.59 -23.66
N HIS A 454 -1.25 0.28 -22.42
CA HIS A 454 -0.53 -0.64 -21.55
C HIS A 454 -0.29 -2.02 -22.19
N GLU A 455 -1.19 -2.46 -23.05
CA GLU A 455 -1.15 -3.75 -23.76
C GLU A 455 0.08 -3.89 -24.68
N TYR A 456 0.70 -2.78 -25.06
CA TYR A 456 1.95 -2.77 -25.86
C TYR A 456 3.20 -3.02 -25.01
N ASN A 457 3.11 -2.84 -23.69
CA ASN A 457 4.12 -3.33 -22.75
C ASN A 457 3.88 -4.81 -22.52
N ARG A 458 4.41 -5.64 -23.41
CA ARG A 458 4.10 -7.07 -23.42
C ARG A 458 4.79 -7.78 -22.27
N ASP A 459 3.98 -8.38 -21.44
CA ASP A 459 4.37 -9.36 -20.44
C ASP A 459 3.39 -10.53 -20.55
N GLN A 460 3.77 -11.53 -21.34
CA GLN A 460 2.94 -12.68 -21.63
C GLN A 460 3.69 -13.97 -21.37
N ILE A 461 3.07 -14.85 -20.61
CA ILE A 461 3.50 -16.22 -20.43
C ILE A 461 2.54 -17.09 -21.22
N ASN A 462 3.02 -17.69 -22.29
CA ASN A 462 2.23 -18.60 -23.11
C ASN A 462 2.47 -20.04 -22.64
N VAL A 463 1.40 -20.74 -22.32
CA VAL A 463 1.43 -22.14 -21.92
C VAL A 463 0.97 -23.01 -23.09
N GLY A 464 1.81 -23.94 -23.51
CA GLY A 464 1.54 -24.79 -24.66
C GLY A 464 1.96 -26.25 -24.47
N GLY A 465 1.79 -27.06 -25.48
CA GLY A 465 2.17 -28.47 -25.47
C GLY A 465 1.39 -29.27 -24.40
N LYS A 466 2.08 -30.13 -23.66
CA LYS A 466 1.46 -30.97 -22.60
C LYS A 466 0.90 -30.18 -21.40
N PHE A 467 1.26 -28.90 -21.27
CA PHE A 467 0.77 -28.02 -20.23
C PHE A 467 -0.46 -27.22 -20.64
N TYR A 468 -0.80 -27.23 -21.93
CA TYR A 468 -1.97 -26.51 -22.43
C TYR A 468 -3.26 -27.08 -21.84
N ARG A 469 -4.16 -26.22 -21.39
CA ARG A 469 -5.44 -26.59 -20.80
C ARG A 469 -6.59 -26.22 -21.74
N PRO A 470 -7.33 -27.20 -22.27
CA PRO A 470 -8.61 -26.94 -22.90
C PRO A 470 -9.62 -26.33 -21.91
N ALA A 471 -10.58 -25.56 -22.43
CA ALA A 471 -11.51 -24.75 -21.62
C ALA A 471 -12.25 -25.52 -20.50
N ASN A 472 -12.49 -26.81 -20.67
CA ASN A 472 -13.30 -27.62 -19.77
C ASN A 472 -12.55 -28.83 -19.17
N ASP A 473 -11.23 -28.81 -19.20
CA ASP A 473 -10.45 -29.95 -18.71
C ASP A 473 -10.07 -29.78 -17.24
N ALA A 474 -10.11 -30.89 -16.53
CA ALA A 474 -9.71 -30.96 -15.15
C ALA A 474 -8.19 -30.77 -15.01
N TYR A 475 -7.78 -30.35 -13.83
CA TYR A 475 -6.38 -30.24 -13.47
C TYR A 475 -5.67 -31.58 -13.61
N THR A 476 -4.62 -31.65 -14.43
CA THR A 476 -3.85 -32.88 -14.62
C THR A 476 -2.59 -32.86 -13.75
N GLU A 477 -2.09 -34.05 -13.38
CA GLU A 477 -0.89 -34.20 -12.56
C GLU A 477 0.33 -33.48 -13.17
N VAL A 478 0.48 -33.52 -14.49
CA VAL A 478 1.56 -32.81 -15.19
C VAL A 478 1.51 -31.30 -14.97
N ARG A 479 0.34 -30.74 -14.75
CA ARG A 479 0.17 -29.30 -14.52
C ARG A 479 0.49 -28.88 -13.10
N SER A 480 0.52 -29.81 -12.14
CA SER A 480 0.95 -29.51 -10.76
C SER A 480 2.37 -28.95 -10.71
N ARG A 481 3.16 -29.19 -11.76
CA ARG A 481 4.52 -28.64 -11.94
C ARG A 481 4.53 -27.14 -12.25
N ILE A 482 3.42 -26.56 -12.70
CA ILE A 482 3.24 -25.12 -12.78
C ILE A 482 2.74 -24.66 -11.41
N TRP A 483 3.65 -24.15 -10.61
CA TRP A 483 3.31 -23.72 -9.27
C TRP A 483 2.69 -22.33 -9.30
N THR A 484 1.40 -22.29 -9.33
CA THR A 484 0.61 -21.06 -9.35
C THR A 484 -0.71 -21.26 -8.63
N ASN A 485 -1.38 -20.18 -8.29
CA ASN A 485 -2.75 -20.23 -7.82
C ASN A 485 -3.70 -20.19 -9.03
N GLU A 486 -4.45 -21.26 -9.28
CA GLU A 486 -5.46 -21.28 -10.34
C GLU A 486 -6.71 -20.55 -9.88
N THR A 487 -6.95 -19.39 -10.46
CA THR A 487 -8.17 -18.62 -10.23
C THR A 487 -9.09 -18.77 -11.44
N THR A 488 -10.30 -19.25 -11.20
CA THR A 488 -11.40 -19.16 -12.17
C THR A 488 -12.08 -17.82 -11.99
N ASP A 489 -12.46 -17.17 -13.08
CA ASP A 489 -13.11 -15.86 -13.05
C ASP A 489 -12.33 -14.80 -12.24
N PRO A 490 -11.09 -14.45 -12.63
CA PRO A 490 -10.25 -13.54 -11.89
C PRO A 490 -10.86 -12.14 -11.74
N SER A 491 -10.73 -11.56 -10.56
CA SER A 491 -11.15 -10.20 -10.24
C SER A 491 -10.04 -9.47 -9.49
N LEU A 492 -10.12 -8.15 -9.37
CA LEU A 492 -9.19 -7.36 -8.56
C LEU A 492 -9.46 -7.55 -7.07
N SER A 493 -9.20 -8.75 -6.59
CA SER A 493 -9.33 -9.18 -5.20
C SER A 493 -7.96 -9.21 -4.50
N THR A 494 -7.94 -9.55 -3.23
CA THR A 494 -6.69 -9.76 -2.49
C THR A 494 -5.78 -10.76 -3.19
N ASP A 495 -6.33 -11.86 -3.72
CA ASP A 495 -5.59 -12.89 -4.45
C ASP A 495 -4.96 -12.40 -5.76
N PHE A 496 -5.48 -11.31 -6.32
CA PHE A 496 -4.88 -10.68 -7.49
C PHE A 496 -3.54 -10.03 -7.17
N TYR A 497 -3.44 -9.40 -6.02
CA TYR A 497 -2.24 -8.65 -5.62
C TYR A 497 -1.28 -9.46 -4.76
N LEU A 498 -1.82 -10.32 -3.89
CA LEU A 498 -1.07 -11.06 -2.89
C LEU A 498 -1.04 -12.56 -3.20
N CYS A 499 0.07 -13.18 -2.84
CA CYS A 499 0.30 -14.60 -3.03
C CYS A 499 -0.39 -15.41 -1.93
N THR A 500 -1.73 -15.50 -2.03
CA THR A 500 -2.55 -16.28 -1.11
C THR A 500 -2.77 -17.69 -1.64
N ASN A 501 -3.06 -18.63 -0.74
CA ASN A 501 -3.52 -19.99 -1.07
C ASN A 501 -2.61 -20.78 -2.02
N LEU A 502 -1.29 -20.62 -1.93
CA LEU A 502 -0.36 -21.48 -2.66
C LEU A 502 -0.44 -22.92 -2.16
N HIS A 503 -0.59 -23.86 -3.10
CA HIS A 503 -0.57 -25.26 -2.78
C HIS A 503 0.85 -25.79 -2.56
N LYS A 504 1.01 -26.79 -1.67
CA LYS A 504 2.29 -27.47 -1.42
C LYS A 504 2.48 -28.76 -2.23
N LYS A 505 1.65 -29.03 -3.24
CA LYS A 505 1.66 -30.31 -4.02
C LYS A 505 2.95 -30.60 -4.75
N ILE A 506 3.78 -29.58 -5.02
CA ILE A 506 5.07 -29.76 -5.68
C ILE A 506 6.13 -30.34 -4.75
N PHE A 507 5.98 -30.17 -3.44
CA PHE A 507 6.95 -30.63 -2.44
C PHE A 507 6.68 -32.09 -2.04
N ALA A 508 7.74 -32.81 -1.75
CA ALA A 508 7.66 -34.17 -1.22
C ALA A 508 7.03 -34.17 0.18
N ASP A 509 7.40 -33.21 1.02
CA ASP A 509 6.75 -32.92 2.30
C ASP A 509 5.82 -31.72 2.16
N GLN A 510 4.53 -31.93 2.40
CA GLN A 510 3.50 -30.91 2.29
C GLN A 510 3.12 -30.25 3.63
N VAL A 511 3.72 -30.72 4.73
CA VAL A 511 3.41 -30.26 6.08
C VAL A 511 4.43 -29.27 6.59
N SER A 512 5.70 -29.60 6.44
CA SER A 512 6.81 -28.76 6.92
C SER A 512 6.99 -27.48 6.10
N ASP A 513 7.76 -26.55 6.63
CA ASP A 513 8.14 -25.33 5.91
C ASP A 513 8.89 -25.68 4.64
N SER A 514 8.57 -24.99 3.57
CA SER A 514 9.05 -25.32 2.22
C SER A 514 10.46 -24.80 1.93
N PHE A 515 10.98 -23.90 2.76
CA PHE A 515 12.29 -23.26 2.56
C PHE A 515 13.08 -23.15 3.86
N GLU A 516 14.36 -23.43 3.76
CA GLU A 516 15.36 -23.18 4.80
C GLU A 516 16.16 -21.93 4.45
N ILE A 517 16.31 -21.04 5.43
CA ILE A 517 16.86 -19.71 5.22
C ILE A 517 18.03 -19.47 6.15
N THR A 518 19.17 -19.12 5.59
CA THR A 518 20.33 -18.65 6.32
C THR A 518 20.64 -17.22 5.91
N ALA A 519 20.63 -16.30 6.86
CA ALA A 519 20.97 -14.92 6.61
C ALA A 519 22.16 -14.47 7.44
N VAL A 520 23.04 -13.71 6.82
CA VAL A 520 24.21 -13.08 7.47
C VAL A 520 24.19 -11.60 7.12
N SER A 521 24.14 -10.76 8.13
CA SER A 521 24.29 -9.31 7.92
C SER A 521 25.48 -8.77 8.72
N ASP A 522 26.19 -7.85 8.12
CA ASP A 522 27.32 -7.15 8.72
C ASP A 522 27.14 -5.65 8.51
N LEU A 523 26.58 -5.00 9.52
CA LEU A 523 26.33 -3.56 9.48
C LEU A 523 27.35 -2.84 10.37
N THR A 524 28.00 -1.84 9.81
CA THR A 524 28.80 -0.86 10.55
C THR A 524 27.98 0.40 10.75
N VAL A 525 27.80 0.79 12.00
CA VAL A 525 26.99 1.93 12.39
C VAL A 525 27.91 3.01 12.98
N ASP A 526 27.90 4.21 12.39
CA ASP A 526 28.56 5.38 12.95
C ASP A 526 27.66 5.96 14.05
N THR A 527 28.15 5.96 15.29
CA THR A 527 27.32 6.21 16.47
C THR A 527 27.97 7.25 17.41
N ASN A 528 27.15 7.82 18.29
CA ASN A 528 27.59 8.64 19.41
C ASN A 528 27.65 7.83 20.73
N VAL A 529 27.44 6.51 20.66
CA VAL A 529 27.52 5.64 21.85
C VAL A 529 28.98 5.56 22.32
N VAL A 530 29.17 5.75 23.61
CA VAL A 530 30.47 5.65 24.24
C VAL A 530 30.66 4.21 24.75
N PHE A 531 31.74 3.59 24.32
CA PHE A 531 32.11 2.24 24.78
C PHE A 531 33.10 2.32 25.93
N GLY A 532 32.90 1.44 26.93
CA GLY A 532 33.84 1.27 28.01
C GLY A 532 35.18 0.70 27.55
N GLN A 533 36.16 0.75 28.42
CA GLN A 533 37.47 0.17 28.16
C GLN A 533 37.41 -1.38 28.30
N ARG A 534 38.43 -2.03 27.81
CA ARG A 534 38.59 -3.50 27.99
C ARG A 534 38.70 -3.83 29.48
N LEU A 535 37.83 -4.71 29.94
CA LEU A 535 37.89 -5.22 31.30
C LEU A 535 38.93 -6.34 31.40
N ILE A 536 39.60 -6.37 32.54
CA ILE A 536 40.52 -7.45 32.91
C ILE A 536 39.83 -8.18 34.09
N GLU A 537 39.84 -9.51 34.04
CA GLU A 537 39.26 -10.31 35.10
C GLU A 537 40.00 -10.03 36.44
N ALA A 538 39.24 -9.78 37.50
CA ALA A 538 39.81 -9.53 38.82
C ALA A 538 40.18 -10.84 39.51
N ASP A 539 41.31 -10.84 40.23
CA ASP A 539 41.78 -12.01 40.95
C ASP A 539 40.94 -12.35 42.18
N ALA A 540 40.19 -11.41 42.71
CA ALA A 540 39.35 -11.57 43.89
C ALA A 540 37.88 -11.30 43.65
N THR A 541 37.00 -12.20 44.03
CA THR A 541 35.52 -12.07 43.84
C THR A 541 34.89 -10.89 44.60
N SER A 542 35.52 -10.44 45.71
CA SER A 542 35.06 -9.24 46.47
C SER A 542 35.16 -7.96 45.66
N ASP A 543 36.03 -7.90 44.67
CA ASP A 543 36.17 -6.70 43.86
C ASP A 543 35.04 -6.54 42.86
N TYR A 544 34.40 -7.62 42.42
CA TYR A 544 33.21 -7.58 41.56
C TYR A 544 32.01 -6.89 42.23
N GLU A 545 31.76 -7.21 43.51
CA GLU A 545 30.65 -6.57 44.26
C GLU A 545 30.87 -5.07 44.47
N THR A 546 32.13 -4.69 44.74
CA THR A 546 32.50 -3.28 44.88
C THR A 546 32.34 -2.52 43.57
N ILE A 547 32.74 -3.09 42.45
CA ILE A 547 32.62 -2.49 41.13
C ILE A 547 31.13 -2.37 40.72
N THR A 548 30.32 -3.40 40.96
CA THR A 548 28.89 -3.38 40.68
C THR A 548 28.19 -2.26 41.44
N ASN A 549 28.46 -2.14 42.73
CA ASN A 549 27.89 -1.09 43.56
C ASN A 549 28.33 0.33 43.13
N LEU A 550 29.58 0.49 42.72
CA LEU A 550 30.10 1.75 42.21
C LEU A 550 29.42 2.15 40.87
N VAL A 551 29.26 1.21 39.96
CA VAL A 551 28.61 1.46 38.68
C VAL A 551 27.16 1.86 38.88
N ASP A 552 26.43 1.22 39.76
CA ASP A 552 25.03 1.57 40.06
C ASP A 552 24.89 2.92 40.76
N ALA A 553 25.82 3.25 41.67
CA ALA A 553 25.83 4.52 42.38
C ALA A 553 26.22 5.73 41.51
N THR A 554 27.01 5.51 40.45
CA THR A 554 27.49 6.57 39.57
C THR A 554 26.63 6.76 38.32
N ARG A 555 25.68 5.89 38.06
CA ARG A 555 24.77 6.05 36.94
C ARG A 555 23.88 7.25 37.16
N ILE A 556 23.95 8.22 36.25
CA ILE A 556 23.03 9.34 36.21
C ILE A 556 21.66 8.80 35.80
N THR A 557 20.78 8.64 36.76
CA THR A 557 19.36 8.40 36.49
C THR A 557 18.70 9.70 36.11
N LYS A 558 18.06 9.75 34.95
CA LYS A 558 17.23 10.88 34.53
C LYS A 558 15.97 10.96 35.39
#